data_d8137ce8b28c6188bb98f20a1bfad09b
#
_entry.id   d8137ce8b28c6188bb98f20a1bfad09b
#
_cell.length_a   1.000
_cell.length_b   1.000
_cell.length_c   1.000
_cell.angle_alpha   90.00
_cell.angle_beta   90.00
_cell.angle_gamma   90.00
#
_symmetry.space_group_name_H-M   'P 1'
#
loop_
_entity.id
_entity.type
_entity.pdbx_description
1 polymer ?
#
loop_
_entity_poly.entity_id
_entity_poly.type
_entity_poly.pdbx_seq_one_letter_code
_entity_poly.pdbx_strand_id
1 'polypeptide(L)'
;MSKQLFVDPNQVRKPDTLTFPPIPVNEYQKTVKEEKKNFTKDEFLHIYRDMCYIREFETMLNLIKTTNEYNGVQYNHPGPAHLGIGQEAAY
;
A
#
# COMPACT_ATOMS: atom_id res chain seq x y z
N MET A 1 -8.59 30.59 17.99
CA MET A 1 -7.68 31.62 17.42
C MET A 1 -6.76 30.97 16.40
N SER A 2 -6.77 31.42 15.18
CA SER A 2 -5.83 30.93 14.18
C SER A 2 -4.41 31.40 14.49
N LYS A 3 -3.44 30.48 14.40
CA LYS A 3 -2.03 30.84 14.53
C LYS A 3 -1.49 31.20 13.14
N GLN A 4 -0.90 32.36 13.04
CA GLN A 4 -0.12 32.71 11.84
C GLN A 4 1.29 32.17 11.97
N LEU A 5 1.75 31.47 10.94
CA LEU A 5 3.14 31.10 10.83
C LEU A 5 3.91 32.25 10.19
N PHE A 6 4.79 32.86 10.94
CA PHE A 6 5.70 33.85 10.41
C PHE A 6 7.08 33.23 10.20
N VAL A 7 7.57 33.27 9.00
CA VAL A 7 8.91 32.76 8.64
C VAL A 7 9.78 33.95 8.26
N ASP A 8 10.79 34.24 9.09
CA ASP A 8 11.79 35.27 8.78
C ASP A 8 12.91 34.66 7.91
N PRO A 9 13.08 35.12 6.65
CA PRO A 9 14.12 34.60 5.79
C PRO A 9 15.53 34.69 6.37
N ASN A 10 15.80 35.70 7.17
CA ASN A 10 17.13 35.89 7.76
C ASN A 10 17.42 34.84 8.85
N GLN A 11 16.40 34.32 9.52
CA GLN A 11 16.54 33.27 10.51
C GLN A 11 16.64 31.89 9.90
N VAL A 12 15.83 31.58 8.88
CA VAL A 12 15.82 30.27 8.25
C VAL A 12 17.04 30.01 7.37
N ARG A 13 17.77 31.04 6.97
CA ARG A 13 19.02 30.91 6.20
C ARG A 13 20.24 30.59 7.06
N LYS A 14 20.12 30.68 8.37
CA LYS A 14 21.23 30.35 9.28
C LYS A 14 21.44 28.86 9.33
N PRO A 15 22.70 28.37 9.34
CA PRO A 15 22.96 26.95 9.59
C PRO A 15 22.37 26.53 10.93
N ASP A 16 21.68 25.42 10.94
CA ASP A 16 21.10 24.88 12.16
C ASP A 16 21.01 23.36 12.06
N THR A 17 20.74 22.71 13.18
CA THR A 17 20.58 21.26 13.27
C THR A 17 19.20 20.94 13.81
N LEU A 18 18.44 20.13 13.06
CA LEU A 18 17.18 19.61 13.53
C LEU A 18 17.38 18.23 14.17
N THR A 19 16.87 18.06 15.37
CA THR A 19 16.86 16.78 16.07
C THR A 19 15.43 16.35 16.34
N PHE A 20 15.15 15.08 16.12
CA PHE A 20 13.84 14.50 16.37
C PHE A 20 13.92 13.48 17.49
N PRO A 21 12.91 13.38 18.36
CA PRO A 21 12.85 12.28 19.31
C PRO A 21 12.77 10.94 18.56
N PRO A 22 13.21 9.84 19.16
CA PRO A 22 13.06 8.52 18.53
C PRO A 22 11.60 8.25 18.19
N ILE A 23 11.37 7.80 16.96
CA ILE A 23 10.05 7.42 16.49
C ILE A 23 9.95 5.90 16.55
N PRO A 24 9.07 5.33 17.39
CA PRO A 24 8.92 3.88 17.45
C PRO A 24 8.33 3.35 16.15
N VAL A 25 8.89 2.27 15.66
CA VAL A 25 8.39 1.54 14.50
C VAL A 25 7.83 0.21 14.98
N ASN A 26 6.57 -0.02 14.68
CA ASN A 26 5.92 -1.29 14.98
C ASN A 26 6.02 -2.20 13.75
N GLU A 27 6.53 -3.40 13.96
CA GLU A 27 6.64 -4.42 12.95
C GLU A 27 5.80 -5.63 13.35
N TYR A 28 5.05 -6.17 12.39
CA TYR A 28 4.30 -7.40 12.61
C TYR A 28 5.27 -8.58 12.56
N GLN A 29 5.42 -9.27 13.69
CA GLN A 29 6.41 -10.34 13.85
C GLN A 29 5.79 -11.73 14.00
N LYS A 30 4.48 -11.85 14.02
CA LYS A 30 3.81 -13.13 14.18
C LYS A 30 3.83 -13.94 12.88
N THR A 31 4.02 -15.23 13.04
CA THR A 31 3.98 -16.19 11.94
C THR A 31 2.56 -16.76 11.77
N VAL A 32 2.27 -17.39 10.63
CA VAL A 32 1.02 -18.11 10.41
C VAL A 32 0.79 -19.18 11.48
N LYS A 33 1.86 -19.84 11.93
CA LYS A 33 1.78 -20.85 12.99
C LYS A 33 1.25 -20.26 14.31
N GLU A 34 1.68 -19.06 14.64
CA GLU A 34 1.22 -18.35 15.84
C GLU A 34 -0.22 -17.86 15.67
N GLU A 35 -0.57 -17.37 14.49
CA GLU A 35 -1.91 -16.88 14.19
C GLU A 35 -2.96 -17.98 14.06
N LYS A 36 -2.57 -19.25 13.90
CA LYS A 36 -3.49 -20.40 13.94
C LYS A 36 -4.31 -20.49 15.21
N LYS A 37 -3.89 -19.85 16.27
CA LYS A 37 -4.64 -19.77 17.53
C LYS A 37 -5.84 -18.80 17.44
N ASN A 38 -5.78 -17.83 16.55
CA ASN A 38 -6.75 -16.76 16.41
C ASN A 38 -7.69 -16.95 15.20
N PHE A 39 -7.27 -17.74 14.22
CA PHE A 39 -8.00 -17.94 12.97
C PHE A 39 -8.15 -19.43 12.65
N THR A 40 -9.29 -19.80 12.09
CA THR A 40 -9.53 -21.15 11.60
C THR A 40 -8.82 -21.38 10.26
N LYS A 41 -8.71 -22.65 9.87
CA LYS A 41 -8.19 -23.00 8.54
C LYS A 41 -9.01 -22.38 7.41
N ASP A 42 -10.34 -22.40 7.58
CA ASP A 42 -11.24 -21.85 6.55
C ASP A 42 -11.09 -20.34 6.42
N GLU A 43 -10.88 -19.64 7.52
CA GLU A 43 -10.59 -18.20 7.50
C GLU A 43 -9.29 -17.89 6.79
N PHE A 44 -8.22 -18.65 7.05
CA PHE A 44 -6.96 -18.49 6.31
C PHE A 44 -7.12 -18.76 4.81
N LEU A 45 -7.84 -19.80 4.43
CA LEU A 45 -8.10 -20.11 3.03
C LEU A 45 -8.95 -19.02 2.37
N HIS A 46 -9.89 -18.45 3.08
CA HIS A 46 -10.68 -17.33 2.60
C HIS A 46 -9.83 -16.09 2.34
N ILE A 47 -8.98 -15.72 3.29
CA ILE A 47 -8.03 -14.61 3.14
C ILE A 47 -7.13 -14.83 1.92
N TYR A 48 -6.55 -16.02 1.81
CA TYR A 48 -5.69 -16.36 0.67
C TYR A 48 -6.41 -16.26 -0.66
N ARG A 49 -7.63 -16.76 -0.72
CA ARG A 49 -8.46 -16.67 -1.93
C ARG A 49 -8.73 -15.22 -2.32
N ASP A 50 -9.07 -14.39 -1.35
CA ASP A 50 -9.32 -12.96 -1.61
C ASP A 50 -8.06 -12.26 -2.10
N MET A 51 -6.90 -12.58 -1.53
CA MET A 51 -5.61 -12.09 -2.01
C MET A 51 -5.35 -12.49 -3.46
N CYS A 52 -5.68 -13.73 -3.84
CA CYS A 52 -5.54 -14.21 -5.21
C CYS A 52 -6.48 -13.47 -6.17
N TYR A 53 -7.71 -13.19 -5.77
CA TYR A 53 -8.65 -12.41 -6.58
C TYR A 53 -8.15 -10.99 -6.80
N ILE A 54 -7.66 -10.35 -5.76
CA ILE A 54 -7.12 -8.99 -5.84
C ILE A 54 -5.89 -8.98 -6.77
N ARG A 55 -4.98 -9.93 -6.63
CA ARG A 55 -3.80 -10.07 -7.49
C ARG A 55 -4.18 -10.24 -8.94
N GLU A 56 -5.11 -11.12 -9.23
CA GLU A 56 -5.56 -11.41 -10.59
C GLU A 56 -6.25 -10.19 -11.22
N PHE A 57 -7.09 -9.51 -10.44
CA PHE A 57 -7.75 -8.28 -10.89
C PHE A 57 -6.73 -7.18 -11.24
N GLU A 58 -5.76 -6.95 -10.39
CA GLU A 58 -4.72 -5.94 -10.63
C GLU A 58 -3.80 -6.32 -11.78
N THR A 59 -3.48 -7.60 -11.93
CA THR A 59 -2.71 -8.11 -13.07
C THR A 59 -3.46 -7.88 -14.37
N MET A 60 -4.76 -8.14 -14.39
CA MET A 60 -5.62 -7.84 -15.53
C MET A 60 -5.58 -6.34 -15.87
N LEU A 61 -5.76 -5.47 -14.90
CA LEU A 61 -5.70 -4.03 -15.13
C LEU A 61 -4.34 -3.59 -15.66
N ASN A 62 -3.25 -4.13 -15.12
CA ASN A 62 -1.91 -3.82 -15.60
C ASN A 62 -1.70 -4.25 -17.06
N LEU A 63 -2.15 -5.44 -17.42
CA LEU A 63 -2.05 -5.92 -18.80
C LEU A 63 -2.90 -5.10 -19.76
N ILE A 64 -4.11 -4.73 -19.36
CA ILE A 64 -4.97 -3.86 -20.17
C ILE A 64 -4.31 -2.50 -20.38
N LYS A 65 -3.68 -1.92 -19.34
CA LYS A 65 -3.00 -0.63 -19.45
C LYS A 65 -1.75 -0.68 -20.32
N THR A 66 -1.02 -1.77 -20.29
CA THR A 66 0.27 -1.90 -21.00
C THR A 66 0.14 -2.50 -22.40
N THR A 67 -0.82 -3.42 -22.61
CA THR A 67 -0.96 -4.13 -23.88
C THR A 67 -2.32 -3.97 -24.55
N ASN A 68 -3.28 -3.32 -23.90
CA ASN A 68 -4.67 -3.18 -24.33
C ASN A 68 -5.40 -4.53 -24.50
N GLU A 69 -4.90 -5.58 -23.85
CA GLU A 69 -5.45 -6.93 -23.98
C GLU A 69 -5.32 -7.71 -22.68
N TYR A 70 -6.31 -8.54 -22.39
CA TYR A 70 -6.27 -9.55 -21.34
C TYR A 70 -7.02 -10.80 -21.79
N ASN A 71 -6.33 -11.95 -21.78
CA ASN A 71 -6.89 -13.24 -22.18
C ASN A 71 -7.62 -13.22 -23.53
N GLY A 72 -7.04 -12.57 -24.53
CA GLY A 72 -7.60 -12.47 -25.88
C GLY A 72 -8.71 -11.43 -26.05
N VAL A 73 -9.10 -10.75 -24.96
CA VAL A 73 -10.07 -9.67 -25.03
C VAL A 73 -9.34 -8.34 -25.11
N GLN A 74 -9.64 -7.59 -26.15
CA GLN A 74 -9.09 -6.23 -26.31
C GLN A 74 -9.96 -5.22 -25.58
N TYR A 75 -9.29 -4.36 -24.80
CA TYR A 75 -9.95 -3.32 -24.07
C TYR A 75 -9.02 -2.13 -23.84
N ASN A 76 -9.49 -0.96 -24.21
CA ASN A 76 -8.75 0.27 -23.95
C ASN A 76 -9.25 0.90 -22.64
N HIS A 77 -8.38 0.95 -21.62
CA HIS A 77 -8.68 1.56 -20.33
C HIS A 77 -8.30 3.04 -20.37
N PRO A 78 -9.25 3.97 -20.41
CA PRO A 78 -8.95 5.39 -20.35
C PRO A 78 -8.52 5.80 -18.94
N GLY A 79 -7.61 6.77 -18.86
CA GLY A 79 -7.13 7.30 -17.60
C GLY A 79 -6.09 6.45 -16.90
N PRO A 80 -5.60 6.90 -15.73
CA PRO A 80 -4.59 6.18 -14.96
C PRO A 80 -5.17 5.02 -14.17
N ALA A 81 -4.33 4.02 -13.88
CA ALA A 81 -4.65 2.95 -12.94
C ALA A 81 -3.55 2.91 -11.86
N HIS A 82 -3.95 2.98 -10.61
CA HIS A 82 -3.06 2.89 -9.46
C HIS A 82 -3.17 1.48 -8.87
N LEU A 83 -2.06 0.74 -8.94
CA LEU A 83 -2.03 -0.67 -8.54
C LEU A 83 -1.24 -0.85 -7.25
N GLY A 84 -1.68 -1.81 -6.43
CA GLY A 84 -1.00 -2.19 -5.21
C GLY A 84 -0.52 -3.64 -5.23
N ILE A 85 -0.04 -4.13 -6.38
CA ILE A 85 0.46 -5.50 -6.53
C ILE A 85 1.57 -5.76 -5.52
N GLY A 86 1.42 -6.83 -4.74
CA GLY A 86 2.31 -7.17 -3.65
C GLY A 86 1.80 -6.76 -2.27
N GLN A 87 0.72 -5.99 -2.19
CA GLN A 87 0.12 -5.52 -0.93
C GLN A 87 -1.26 -6.11 -0.66
N GLU A 88 -1.57 -7.26 -1.23
CA GLU A 88 -2.90 -7.87 -1.17
C GLU A 88 -3.34 -8.17 0.27
N ALA A 89 -2.40 -8.49 1.15
CA ALA A 89 -2.71 -8.75 2.56
C ALA A 89 -3.15 -7.50 3.34
N ALA A 90 -2.90 -6.30 2.79
CA ALA A 90 -3.29 -5.04 3.41
C ALA A 90 -4.75 -4.64 3.11
N TYR A 91 -5.36 -5.27 2.13
CA TYR A 91 -6.75 -5.04 1.75
C TYR A 91 -7.73 -5.97 2.54
#